data_e52e15ec97bf7d3546fbd65310874da1
#
_entry.id   e52e15ec97bf7d3546fbd65310874da1
#
_cell.length_a   1.000
_cell.length_b   1.000
_cell.length_c   1.000
_cell.angle_alpha   90.00
_cell.angle_beta   90.00
_cell.angle_gamma   90.00
#
_symmetry.space_group_name_H-M   'P 1'
#
loop_
_entity.id
_entity.type
_entity.pdbx_description
1 polymer ?
#
loop_
_entity_poly.entity_id
_entity_poly.type
_entity_poly.pdbx_seq_one_letter_code
_entity_poly.pdbx_strand_id
1 'polypeptide(L)'
;MIRSTWGASPFGRAKRGTLKSLRVRTCIANATLGLTICLLFSSACSRVRSSSPAASAGSGANVQAEGSGGRNRPEHQSKPYIVLVSFDGFRHDYLERGITPNFERLSNGGARADALIPVFPTKTYPNHYSIATGMYAGRHGIVANEFYDSGFDATYRIGDRSAVEDGRWYDGEPIWVTAETQGMVTAAMFFIGTEAPVHGVQPTFWTRYQHTLPNEERIKTVLNWLRMPSEQRPHLITLYFSVLDDAGHRYGPDAPQTLFAIREADALLGRLMAGLDSLPIGADVHLMIVSDHGMVRTDRGVRAMDNYTRFAAEDVVIVAGTIAQIHVRDPARRERIAYELSRIPDTKTFLRDDLPLEWQVRDNPRIGDVVVVADEGVLLVRRDDHPSQNQATHGYAPMPSMHGIFIASGPRIIPHTRIPAFENVHIYALLAEILQLRPSPSIDGRLDVLRPILRPLQGRSERRSSDATMADRRAARPKWQYSDR
;
A
#
# COMPACT_ATOMS: atom_id res chain seq x y z
N MET A 1 35.25 -7.69 -54.65
CA MET A 1 35.11 -8.69 -55.73
C MET A 1 34.33 -9.88 -55.20
N ILE A 2 33.32 -10.29 -56.00
CA ILE A 2 32.52 -11.53 -55.94
C ILE A 2 31.40 -11.53 -54.95
N ARG A 3 30.18 -11.09 -55.28
CA ARG A 3 28.98 -11.69 -55.95
C ARG A 3 28.39 -12.87 -55.14
N SER A 4 27.26 -12.68 -54.46
CA SER A 4 25.82 -12.85 -54.82
C SER A 4 25.44 -14.23 -55.32
N THR A 5 24.50 -14.93 -54.67
CA THR A 5 23.40 -15.62 -55.36
C THR A 5 22.19 -15.77 -54.45
N TRP A 6 21.09 -15.41 -55.02
CA TRP A 6 19.69 -15.57 -54.57
C TRP A 6 19.23 -17.00 -54.87
N GLY A 7 18.35 -17.55 -54.03
CA GLY A 7 17.58 -18.74 -54.32
C GLY A 7 16.15 -18.58 -53.75
N ALA A 8 15.19 -18.46 -54.67
CA ALA A 8 13.77 -18.27 -54.42
C ALA A 8 13.01 -19.60 -54.37
N SER A 9 12.07 -19.72 -53.48
CA SER A 9 10.70 -20.30 -53.50
C SER A 9 10.45 -21.63 -54.24
N PRO A 10 9.46 -22.49 -53.83
CA PRO A 10 8.10 -22.21 -54.27
C PRO A 10 6.94 -22.58 -53.29
N PHE A 11 5.83 -21.95 -53.57
CA PHE A 11 4.46 -22.15 -53.13
C PHE A 11 3.96 -23.59 -53.03
N GLY A 12 3.23 -23.90 -51.93
CA GLY A 12 2.39 -25.08 -51.73
C GLY A 12 0.98 -24.70 -51.29
N ARG A 13 0.00 -25.09 -52.09
CA ARG A 13 -1.42 -24.78 -52.07
C ARG A 13 -2.16 -25.20 -50.79
N ALA A 14 -3.10 -24.33 -50.40
CA ALA A 14 -4.17 -24.54 -49.43
C ALA A 14 -5.14 -25.69 -49.86
N LYS A 15 -5.51 -26.54 -48.89
CA LYS A 15 -6.70 -27.39 -48.97
C LYS A 15 -7.79 -26.85 -48.07
N ARG A 16 -8.93 -26.52 -48.64
CA ARG A 16 -10.21 -26.20 -47.98
C ARG A 16 -10.75 -27.48 -47.32
N GLY A 17 -11.00 -27.43 -46.05
CA GLY A 17 -11.72 -28.45 -45.25
C GLY A 17 -13.03 -27.86 -44.74
N THR A 18 -14.09 -28.53 -45.02
CA THR A 18 -15.51 -28.21 -44.84
C THR A 18 -15.93 -28.03 -43.39
N LEU A 19 -16.75 -26.99 -43.16
CA LEU A 19 -17.53 -26.79 -41.92
C LEU A 19 -18.52 -27.96 -41.71
N LYS A 20 -18.53 -28.57 -40.53
CA LYS A 20 -19.65 -29.37 -40.01
C LYS A 20 -20.31 -28.58 -38.88
N SER A 21 -21.55 -28.20 -39.13
CA SER A 21 -22.49 -27.62 -38.17
C SER A 21 -22.82 -28.57 -37.05
N LEU A 22 -22.65 -28.15 -35.79
CA LEU A 22 -23.17 -28.86 -34.62
C LEU A 22 -24.39 -28.10 -34.08
N ARG A 23 -25.53 -28.78 -34.17
CA ARG A 23 -26.85 -28.30 -33.71
C ARG A 23 -26.87 -28.33 -32.18
N VAL A 24 -27.23 -27.20 -31.57
CA VAL A 24 -27.65 -27.07 -30.19
C VAL A 24 -29.04 -27.66 -30.04
N ARG A 25 -29.20 -28.66 -29.16
CA ARG A 25 -30.52 -29.15 -28.70
C ARG A 25 -30.85 -28.47 -27.37
N THR A 26 -31.88 -27.64 -27.43
CA THR A 26 -32.61 -27.09 -26.32
C THR A 26 -33.48 -28.18 -25.70
N CYS A 27 -33.32 -28.44 -24.40
CA CYS A 27 -34.29 -29.19 -23.61
C CYS A 27 -35.02 -28.24 -22.67
N ILE A 28 -36.29 -28.03 -22.99
CA ILE A 28 -37.31 -27.45 -22.11
C ILE A 28 -38.00 -28.62 -21.41
N ALA A 29 -38.10 -28.58 -20.09
CA ALA A 29 -39.07 -29.39 -19.36
C ALA A 29 -39.46 -28.65 -18.04
N ASN A 30 -40.56 -28.10 -18.09
CA ASN A 30 -41.79 -28.04 -17.32
C ASN A 30 -41.75 -28.12 -15.79
N ALA A 31 -42.44 -27.10 -15.26
CA ALA A 31 -42.93 -26.95 -13.90
C ALA A 31 -44.12 -27.90 -13.59
N THR A 32 -44.22 -28.28 -12.32
CA THR A 32 -45.49 -28.55 -11.63
C THR A 32 -45.25 -28.39 -10.11
N LEU A 33 -45.77 -27.43 -9.54
CA LEU A 33 -46.90 -27.17 -8.62
C LEU A 33 -47.13 -28.25 -7.57
N GLY A 34 -46.94 -27.94 -6.31
CA GLY A 34 -47.33 -28.73 -5.15
C GLY A 34 -47.50 -27.81 -3.92
N LEU A 35 -48.75 -27.50 -3.65
CA LEU A 35 -49.27 -26.62 -2.59
C LEU A 35 -49.54 -27.44 -1.31
N THR A 36 -49.50 -26.76 -0.13
CA THR A 36 -50.21 -27.10 1.14
C THR A 36 -49.42 -27.94 2.16
N ILE A 37 -49.18 -27.48 3.37
CA ILE A 37 -50.09 -27.35 4.54
C ILE A 37 -49.35 -26.65 5.70
N CYS A 38 -49.97 -25.64 6.27
CA CYS A 38 -49.70 -25.06 7.60
C CYS A 38 -50.13 -26.05 8.69
N LEU A 39 -49.32 -26.18 9.75
CA LEU A 39 -49.88 -26.50 11.09
C LEU A 39 -49.08 -25.75 12.18
N LEU A 40 -49.82 -24.98 12.92
CA LEU A 40 -49.46 -24.28 14.14
C LEU A 40 -49.21 -25.30 15.28
N PHE A 41 -48.15 -25.07 16.06
CA PHE A 41 -48.16 -25.46 17.47
C PHE A 41 -47.51 -24.38 18.33
N SER A 42 -48.36 -23.75 19.10
CA SER A 42 -48.00 -22.93 20.27
C SER A 42 -47.78 -23.84 21.47
N SER A 43 -46.80 -23.59 22.28
CA SER A 43 -46.87 -23.55 23.74
C SER A 43 -45.54 -23.81 24.42
N ALA A 44 -45.18 -22.95 25.23
CA ALA A 44 -45.05 -22.89 26.69
C ALA A 44 -43.63 -22.65 27.21
N CYS A 45 -43.54 -21.56 27.93
CA CYS A 45 -42.45 -21.17 28.83
C CYS A 45 -42.03 -22.26 29.81
N SER A 46 -40.72 -22.37 30.04
CA SER A 46 -40.19 -22.75 31.34
C SER A 46 -38.89 -22.02 31.61
N ARG A 47 -38.94 -21.06 32.52
CA ARG A 47 -37.75 -20.40 33.12
C ARG A 47 -37.07 -21.40 34.05
N VAL A 48 -35.80 -21.69 33.77
CA VAL A 48 -34.90 -22.23 34.79
C VAL A 48 -33.85 -21.15 35.08
N ARG A 49 -33.92 -20.58 36.28
CA ARG A 49 -32.83 -19.77 36.86
C ARG A 49 -31.80 -20.71 37.38
N SER A 50 -30.58 -20.60 36.85
CA SER A 50 -29.37 -21.09 37.50
C SER A 50 -28.48 -19.90 37.85
N SER A 51 -28.36 -19.68 39.17
CA SER A 51 -27.41 -18.75 39.77
C SER A 51 -26.01 -19.33 39.71
N SER A 52 -25.06 -18.57 39.19
CA SER A 52 -23.62 -18.81 39.33
C SER A 52 -22.91 -17.55 39.77
N PRO A 53 -21.81 -17.66 40.55
CA PRO A 53 -21.32 -16.57 41.37
C PRO A 53 -20.53 -15.53 40.57
N ALA A 54 -20.67 -14.30 41.02
CA ALA A 54 -19.98 -13.13 40.51
C ALA A 54 -18.46 -13.26 40.69
N ALA A 55 -17.73 -13.29 39.59
CA ALA A 55 -16.32 -12.92 39.59
C ALA A 55 -16.22 -11.40 39.36
N SER A 56 -15.61 -10.72 40.29
CA SER A 56 -15.31 -9.30 40.23
C SER A 56 -14.33 -9.03 39.08
N ALA A 57 -14.85 -8.58 37.93
CA ALA A 57 -14.05 -8.01 36.87
C ALA A 57 -13.87 -6.51 37.13
N GLY A 58 -12.63 -6.08 37.24
CA GLY A 58 -12.28 -4.68 37.33
C GLY A 58 -12.85 -3.89 36.16
N SER A 59 -13.44 -2.74 36.45
CA SER A 59 -13.96 -1.77 35.51
C SER A 59 -12.82 -1.15 34.71
N GLY A 60 -12.39 -1.81 33.63
CA GLY A 60 -11.73 -1.14 32.52
C GLY A 60 -12.82 -0.37 31.77
N ALA A 61 -12.83 0.94 31.89
CA ALA A 61 -13.67 1.81 31.09
C ALA A 61 -13.36 1.53 29.62
N ASN A 62 -14.28 0.87 28.91
CA ASN A 62 -14.31 0.84 27.45
C ASN A 62 -14.57 2.29 26.97
N VAL A 63 -13.49 3.05 26.79
CA VAL A 63 -13.54 4.29 26.02
C VAL A 63 -13.67 3.84 24.55
N GLN A 64 -14.91 3.71 24.09
CA GLN A 64 -15.20 3.71 22.67
C GLN A 64 -14.67 5.04 22.15
N ALA A 65 -13.63 5.01 21.32
CA ALA A 65 -13.12 6.19 20.66
C ALA A 65 -14.21 6.66 19.70
N GLU A 66 -14.94 7.71 20.09
CA GLU A 66 -15.86 8.39 19.19
C GLU A 66 -15.00 9.05 18.11
N GLY A 67 -15.10 8.58 16.86
CA GLY A 67 -14.50 9.22 15.69
C GLY A 67 -14.94 10.68 15.56
N SER A 68 -14.43 11.40 14.56
CA SER A 68 -14.77 12.83 14.31
C SER A 68 -16.28 13.10 14.17
N GLY A 69 -17.09 12.06 14.03
CA GLY A 69 -18.53 12.16 13.75
C GLY A 69 -18.80 12.81 12.38
N GLY A 70 -17.83 12.81 11.48
CA GLY A 70 -17.91 13.39 10.15
C GLY A 70 -17.76 14.92 10.12
N ARG A 71 -17.30 15.51 11.23
CA ARG A 71 -17.05 16.96 11.33
C ARG A 71 -15.77 17.27 12.08
N ASN A 72 -15.00 18.22 11.54
CA ASN A 72 -13.84 18.76 12.23
C ASN A 72 -14.26 19.50 13.50
N ARG A 73 -13.59 19.24 14.61
CA ARG A 73 -13.70 20.10 15.79
C ARG A 73 -13.28 21.53 15.45
N PRO A 74 -13.85 22.57 16.11
CA PRO A 74 -13.55 23.96 15.79
C PRO A 74 -12.07 24.30 15.74
N GLU A 75 -11.25 23.72 16.66
CA GLU A 75 -9.81 23.93 16.74
C GLU A 75 -9.03 23.33 15.55
N HIS A 76 -9.64 22.41 14.79
CA HIS A 76 -9.03 21.79 13.62
C HIS A 76 -9.35 22.51 12.32
N GLN A 77 -10.45 23.24 12.21
CA GLN A 77 -10.92 23.87 10.96
C GLN A 77 -9.91 24.81 10.29
N SER A 78 -8.95 25.35 11.05
CA SER A 78 -7.87 26.21 10.56
C SER A 78 -6.51 25.50 10.45
N LYS A 79 -6.47 24.18 10.65
CA LYS A 79 -5.22 23.40 10.53
C LYS A 79 -4.83 23.22 9.06
N PRO A 80 -3.57 22.91 8.78
CA PRO A 80 -3.09 22.59 7.43
C PRO A 80 -3.83 21.39 6.82
N TYR A 81 -3.77 21.30 5.50
CA TYR A 81 -4.26 20.16 4.73
C TYR A 81 -3.09 19.35 4.19
N ILE A 82 -3.22 18.03 4.15
CA ILE A 82 -2.26 17.13 3.51
C ILE A 82 -2.98 16.25 2.49
N VAL A 83 -2.43 16.18 1.29
CA VAL A 83 -2.72 15.13 0.30
C VAL A 83 -1.49 14.25 0.19
N LEU A 84 -1.57 13.03 0.71
CA LEU A 84 -0.53 12.00 0.61
C LEU A 84 -0.87 11.10 -0.58
N VAL A 85 -0.04 11.15 -1.62
CA VAL A 85 -0.22 10.36 -2.84
C VAL A 85 0.82 9.27 -2.89
N SER A 86 0.37 8.03 -3.06
CA SER A 86 1.26 6.91 -3.35
C SER A 86 1.15 6.51 -4.82
N PHE A 87 2.31 6.45 -5.49
CA PHE A 87 2.47 5.80 -6.78
C PHE A 87 3.18 4.46 -6.55
N ASP A 88 2.38 3.38 -6.49
CA ASP A 88 2.87 2.03 -6.22
C ASP A 88 3.94 1.60 -7.23
N GLY A 89 5.04 1.03 -6.73
CA GLY A 89 6.13 0.54 -7.57
C GLY A 89 6.98 1.62 -8.25
N PHE A 90 6.89 2.90 -7.82
CA PHE A 90 7.71 3.97 -8.38
C PHE A 90 9.14 3.88 -7.82
N ARG A 91 10.03 3.18 -8.55
CA ARG A 91 11.43 3.02 -8.19
C ARG A 91 12.16 4.36 -8.21
N HIS A 92 13.03 4.61 -7.23
CA HIS A 92 13.65 5.93 -7.00
C HIS A 92 14.40 6.49 -8.21
N ASP A 93 15.03 5.63 -9.04
CA ASP A 93 15.80 6.03 -10.23
C ASP A 93 14.91 6.47 -11.42
N TYR A 94 13.58 6.24 -11.38
CA TYR A 94 12.68 6.71 -12.44
C TYR A 94 12.65 8.23 -12.53
N LEU A 95 12.90 8.93 -11.43
CA LEU A 95 13.03 10.40 -11.42
C LEU A 95 14.24 10.90 -12.23
N GLU A 96 15.27 10.09 -12.39
CA GLU A 96 16.51 10.47 -13.11
C GLU A 96 16.41 10.19 -14.63
N ARG A 97 15.30 9.65 -15.12
CA ARG A 97 15.10 9.30 -16.54
C ARG A 97 14.76 10.49 -17.44
N GLY A 98 14.58 11.69 -16.87
CA GLY A 98 14.28 12.92 -17.64
C GLY A 98 12.90 12.93 -18.32
N ILE A 99 11.96 12.13 -17.83
CA ILE A 99 10.60 11.97 -18.40
C ILE A 99 9.49 12.28 -17.39
N THR A 100 9.83 12.93 -16.29
CA THR A 100 8.95 13.24 -15.16
C THR A 100 8.96 14.74 -14.80
N PRO A 101 8.63 15.66 -15.73
CA PRO A 101 8.76 17.09 -15.52
C PRO A 101 7.85 17.63 -14.38
N ASN A 102 6.71 17.01 -14.11
CA ASN A 102 5.84 17.44 -13.00
C ASN A 102 6.41 17.02 -11.64
N PHE A 103 6.96 15.82 -11.52
CA PHE A 103 7.69 15.40 -10.31
C PHE A 103 8.92 16.28 -10.08
N GLU A 104 9.67 16.61 -11.13
CA GLU A 104 10.82 17.51 -11.04
C GLU A 104 10.39 18.91 -10.55
N ARG A 105 9.31 19.47 -11.14
CA ARG A 105 8.76 20.76 -10.73
C ARG A 105 8.31 20.76 -9.27
N LEU A 106 7.61 19.69 -8.81
CA LEU A 106 7.19 19.55 -7.42
C LEU A 106 8.41 19.47 -6.50
N SER A 107 9.42 18.68 -6.86
CA SER A 107 10.67 18.54 -6.15
C SER A 107 11.43 19.87 -6.01
N ASN A 108 11.54 20.63 -7.09
CA ASN A 108 12.18 21.95 -7.10
C ASN A 108 11.41 22.98 -6.26
N GLY A 109 10.07 22.90 -6.23
CA GLY A 109 9.23 23.75 -5.37
C GLY A 109 9.16 23.31 -3.91
N GLY A 110 9.75 22.18 -3.55
CA GLY A 110 9.65 21.56 -2.24
C GLY A 110 10.94 20.87 -1.80
N ALA A 111 10.78 19.73 -1.15
CA ALA A 111 11.86 18.87 -0.69
C ALA A 111 11.74 17.48 -1.30
N ARG A 112 12.88 16.83 -1.58
CA ARG A 112 12.92 15.43 -1.98
C ARG A 112 14.03 14.66 -1.23
N ALA A 113 13.82 13.37 -1.01
CA ALA A 113 14.88 12.47 -0.58
C ALA A 113 15.62 11.85 -1.78
N ASP A 114 16.84 11.36 -1.55
CA ASP A 114 17.58 10.57 -2.52
C ASP A 114 16.83 9.28 -2.85
N ALA A 115 16.22 8.67 -1.83
CA ALA A 115 15.31 7.53 -1.96
C ALA A 115 14.45 7.38 -0.70
N LEU A 116 13.32 6.66 -0.81
CA LEU A 116 12.53 6.19 0.30
C LEU A 116 12.81 4.70 0.50
N ILE A 117 13.40 4.34 1.63
CA ILE A 117 13.79 2.97 1.95
C ILE A 117 12.57 2.22 2.48
N PRO A 118 12.13 1.14 1.82
CA PRO A 118 11.01 0.32 2.29
C PRO A 118 11.42 -0.55 3.49
N VAL A 119 10.44 -0.91 4.32
CA VAL A 119 10.64 -1.96 5.33
C VAL A 119 10.69 -3.35 4.70
N PHE A 120 11.24 -4.33 5.43
CA PHE A 120 11.15 -5.74 5.04
C PHE A 120 9.79 -6.34 5.44
N PRO A 121 9.19 -7.15 4.55
CA PRO A 121 9.51 -7.36 3.14
C PRO A 121 9.07 -6.17 2.27
N THR A 122 9.75 -5.95 1.14
CA THR A 122 9.47 -4.82 0.25
C THR A 122 8.22 -5.08 -0.61
N LYS A 123 7.10 -5.33 0.06
CA LYS A 123 5.76 -5.61 -0.49
C LYS A 123 4.81 -4.45 -0.25
N THR A 124 3.79 -4.34 -1.07
CA THR A 124 2.80 -3.25 -1.08
C THR A 124 2.16 -3.02 0.29
N TYR A 125 1.54 -4.05 0.87
CA TYR A 125 0.77 -3.91 2.11
C TYR A 125 1.64 -3.56 3.32
N PRO A 126 2.74 -4.28 3.60
CA PRO A 126 3.64 -3.89 4.69
C PRO A 126 4.10 -2.44 4.59
N ASN A 127 4.50 -2.00 3.40
CA ASN A 127 5.12 -0.68 3.24
C ASN A 127 4.13 0.47 3.30
N HIS A 128 2.96 0.35 2.68
CA HIS A 128 1.92 1.36 2.84
C HIS A 128 1.44 1.46 4.30
N TYR A 129 1.32 0.32 4.98
CA TYR A 129 0.87 0.34 6.36
C TYR A 129 1.97 0.85 7.31
N SER A 130 3.26 0.63 7.00
CA SER A 130 4.38 1.27 7.70
C SER A 130 4.39 2.80 7.53
N ILE A 131 4.11 3.31 6.31
CA ILE A 131 3.94 4.75 6.06
C ILE A 131 2.80 5.31 6.91
N ALA A 132 1.70 4.56 7.02
CA ALA A 132 0.51 5.00 7.75
C ALA A 132 0.64 4.93 9.28
N THR A 133 1.39 3.98 9.81
CA THR A 133 1.51 3.74 11.26
C THR A 133 2.78 4.27 11.88
N GLY A 134 3.81 4.54 11.06
CA GLY A 134 5.15 4.85 11.56
C GLY A 134 5.83 3.68 12.27
N MET A 135 5.43 2.45 11.97
CA MET A 135 5.92 1.22 12.60
C MET A 135 6.51 0.28 11.55
N TYR A 136 7.46 -0.57 11.97
CA TYR A 136 7.94 -1.66 11.13
C TYR A 136 6.91 -2.79 11.03
N ALA A 137 7.02 -3.59 9.96
CA ALA A 137 6.05 -4.66 9.65
C ALA A 137 5.87 -5.67 10.79
N GLY A 138 6.93 -6.00 11.50
CA GLY A 138 6.85 -6.89 12.67
C GLY A 138 6.07 -6.31 13.85
N ARG A 139 5.87 -5.00 13.90
CA ARG A 139 5.13 -4.34 14.98
C ARG A 139 3.70 -4.00 14.61
N HIS A 140 3.43 -3.64 13.37
CA HIS A 140 2.06 -3.36 12.93
C HIS A 140 1.33 -4.60 12.38
N GLY A 141 1.99 -5.75 12.32
CA GLY A 141 1.38 -7.05 12.08
C GLY A 141 1.06 -7.41 10.64
N ILE A 142 1.08 -6.47 9.69
CA ILE A 142 0.95 -6.76 8.25
C ILE A 142 2.33 -7.10 7.70
N VAL A 143 2.73 -8.36 7.88
CA VAL A 143 4.11 -8.81 7.63
C VAL A 143 4.37 -9.24 6.18
N ALA A 144 3.34 -9.34 5.35
CA ALA A 144 3.42 -9.62 3.91
C ALA A 144 2.08 -9.30 3.24
N ASN A 145 2.00 -9.46 1.89
CA ASN A 145 0.72 -9.44 1.16
C ASN A 145 -0.11 -10.71 1.41
N GLU A 146 0.55 -11.80 1.83
CA GLU A 146 -0.04 -13.05 2.28
C GLU A 146 0.77 -13.59 3.45
N PHE A 147 0.13 -13.94 4.57
CA PHE A 147 0.77 -14.51 5.75
C PHE A 147 -0.24 -15.30 6.61
N TYR A 148 0.28 -16.24 7.38
CA TYR A 148 -0.51 -17.05 8.33
C TYR A 148 -0.40 -16.46 9.74
N ASP A 149 -1.51 -16.49 10.46
CA ASP A 149 -1.57 -16.15 11.88
C ASP A 149 -2.02 -17.37 12.68
N SER A 150 -1.14 -17.87 13.55
CA SER A 150 -1.43 -19.04 14.37
C SER A 150 -2.46 -18.79 15.47
N GLY A 151 -2.64 -17.53 15.89
CA GLY A 151 -3.64 -17.14 16.87
C GLY A 151 -5.06 -17.12 16.29
N PHE A 152 -5.20 -16.81 15.02
CA PHE A 152 -6.46 -16.88 14.28
C PHE A 152 -6.66 -18.25 13.59
N ASP A 153 -5.61 -19.05 13.49
CA ASP A 153 -5.52 -20.25 12.64
C ASP A 153 -6.03 -19.97 11.21
N ALA A 154 -5.59 -18.86 10.65
CA ALA A 154 -6.06 -18.33 9.39
C ALA A 154 -4.94 -17.66 8.58
N THR A 155 -5.14 -17.57 7.27
CA THR A 155 -4.23 -16.89 6.36
C THR A 155 -4.84 -15.56 5.87
N TYR A 156 -4.13 -14.47 6.12
CA TYR A 156 -4.42 -13.18 5.50
C TYR A 156 -3.99 -13.20 4.03
N ARG A 157 -4.83 -12.68 3.14
CA ARG A 157 -4.54 -12.48 1.71
C ARG A 157 -5.13 -11.16 1.23
N ILE A 158 -4.37 -10.40 0.47
CA ILE A 158 -4.86 -9.12 -0.10
C ILE A 158 -6.02 -9.31 -1.07
N GLY A 159 -6.17 -10.50 -1.66
CA GLY A 159 -7.32 -10.86 -2.50
C GLY A 159 -8.58 -11.27 -1.73
N ASP A 160 -8.46 -11.51 -0.43
CA ASP A 160 -9.59 -11.87 0.44
C ASP A 160 -10.18 -10.61 1.07
N ARG A 161 -11.34 -10.20 0.57
CA ARG A 161 -12.04 -9.02 1.07
C ARG A 161 -12.41 -9.11 2.55
N SER A 162 -12.73 -10.30 3.03
CA SER A 162 -13.11 -10.52 4.43
C SER A 162 -11.91 -10.30 5.37
N ALA A 163 -10.70 -10.64 4.93
CA ALA A 163 -9.48 -10.37 5.68
C ALA A 163 -9.07 -8.89 5.59
N VAL A 164 -9.12 -8.30 4.38
CA VAL A 164 -8.73 -6.89 4.17
C VAL A 164 -9.62 -5.91 4.94
N GLU A 165 -10.90 -6.23 5.12
CA GLU A 165 -11.89 -5.39 5.83
C GLU A 165 -11.97 -5.71 7.34
N ASP A 166 -11.23 -6.68 7.84
CA ASP A 166 -11.23 -7.06 9.25
C ASP A 166 -10.10 -6.35 10.02
N GLY A 167 -10.48 -5.38 10.87
CA GLY A 167 -9.54 -4.59 11.68
C GLY A 167 -8.64 -5.42 12.62
N ARG A 168 -9.01 -6.66 12.94
CA ARG A 168 -8.20 -7.54 13.83
C ARG A 168 -6.83 -7.93 13.26
N TRP A 169 -6.66 -7.84 11.93
CA TRP A 169 -5.38 -8.12 11.28
C TRP A 169 -4.36 -6.99 11.43
N TYR A 170 -4.82 -5.77 11.72
CA TYR A 170 -4.06 -4.54 11.68
C TYR A 170 -3.70 -4.07 13.08
N ASP A 171 -2.46 -4.28 13.47
CA ASP A 171 -1.93 -3.74 14.71
C ASP A 171 -1.40 -2.30 14.49
N GLY A 172 -1.16 -1.58 15.57
CA GLY A 172 -0.72 -0.18 15.53
C GLY A 172 -1.86 0.80 15.24
N GLU A 173 -1.56 2.08 15.30
CA GLU A 173 -2.53 3.17 15.12
C GLU A 173 -2.16 3.97 13.86
N PRO A 174 -2.84 3.77 12.72
CA PRO A 174 -2.55 4.53 11.52
C PRO A 174 -2.97 5.99 11.65
N ILE A 175 -2.33 6.87 10.89
CA ILE A 175 -2.45 8.33 11.01
C ILE A 175 -3.89 8.83 10.84
N TRP A 176 -4.75 8.16 10.08
CA TRP A 176 -6.17 8.51 9.99
C TRP A 176 -6.91 8.20 11.30
N VAL A 177 -6.58 7.09 11.99
CA VAL A 177 -7.16 6.79 13.32
C VAL A 177 -6.73 7.85 14.33
N THR A 178 -5.45 8.20 14.34
CA THR A 178 -4.92 9.30 15.17
C THR A 178 -5.64 10.62 14.90
N ALA A 179 -5.93 10.95 13.66
CA ALA A 179 -6.62 12.18 13.27
C ALA A 179 -8.10 12.14 13.69
N GLU A 180 -8.82 11.08 13.32
CA GLU A 180 -10.25 10.92 13.61
C GLU A 180 -10.55 10.90 15.12
N THR A 181 -9.74 10.18 15.90
CA THR A 181 -9.89 10.11 17.37
C THR A 181 -9.62 11.45 18.04
N GLN A 182 -8.80 12.30 17.45
CA GLN A 182 -8.57 13.67 17.90
C GLN A 182 -9.62 14.66 17.34
N GLY A 183 -10.59 14.20 16.55
CA GLY A 183 -11.70 15.00 16.03
C GLY A 183 -11.39 15.75 14.74
N MET A 184 -10.45 15.23 13.94
CA MET A 184 -10.08 15.74 12.61
C MET A 184 -10.58 14.80 11.52
N VAL A 185 -11.34 15.31 10.57
CA VAL A 185 -11.89 14.54 9.43
C VAL A 185 -10.77 14.11 8.50
N THR A 186 -10.81 12.83 8.09
CA THR A 186 -9.89 12.25 7.11
C THR A 186 -10.62 11.63 5.92
N ALA A 187 -9.89 11.45 4.81
CA ALA A 187 -10.42 10.80 3.61
C ALA A 187 -9.40 9.86 2.98
N ALA A 188 -9.87 8.78 2.36
CA ALA A 188 -9.02 7.80 1.69
C ALA A 188 -9.58 7.41 0.32
N MET A 189 -8.80 7.69 -0.72
CA MET A 189 -9.03 7.19 -2.06
C MET A 189 -8.04 6.06 -2.32
N PHE A 190 -8.45 4.84 -1.89
CA PHE A 190 -7.69 3.61 -2.06
C PHE A 190 -6.32 3.60 -1.36
N PHE A 191 -6.30 3.59 -0.03
CA PHE A 191 -5.04 3.38 0.69
C PHE A 191 -5.14 2.14 1.58
N ILE A 192 -4.03 1.41 1.72
CA ILE A 192 -3.98 0.12 2.42
C ILE A 192 -4.35 0.29 3.90
N GLY A 193 -5.27 -0.55 4.40
CA GLY A 193 -5.76 -0.54 5.78
C GLY A 193 -6.95 0.39 6.02
N THR A 194 -7.32 1.28 5.08
CA THR A 194 -8.44 2.23 5.28
C THR A 194 -9.82 1.59 5.14
N GLU A 195 -9.89 0.39 4.57
CA GLU A 195 -11.13 -0.38 4.42
C GLU A 195 -11.49 -1.17 5.69
N ALA A 196 -10.54 -1.32 6.62
CA ALA A 196 -10.73 -1.98 7.90
C ALA A 196 -10.99 -0.96 9.02
N PRO A 197 -11.92 -1.25 9.95
CA PRO A 197 -12.12 -0.42 11.14
C PRO A 197 -11.00 -0.70 12.17
N VAL A 198 -9.80 -0.17 11.92
CA VAL A 198 -8.66 -0.34 12.82
C VAL A 198 -8.96 0.35 14.15
N HIS A 199 -8.87 -0.39 15.25
CA HIS A 199 -9.35 0.07 16.57
C HIS A 199 -10.80 0.59 16.57
N GLY A 200 -11.64 0.06 15.66
CA GLY A 200 -13.03 0.50 15.50
C GLY A 200 -13.21 1.80 14.73
N VAL A 201 -12.13 2.36 14.14
CA VAL A 201 -12.15 3.67 13.46
C VAL A 201 -11.72 3.52 12.00
N GLN A 202 -12.46 4.15 11.10
CA GLN A 202 -12.13 4.31 9.68
C GLN A 202 -12.02 5.79 9.33
N PRO A 203 -11.41 6.16 8.19
CA PRO A 203 -11.55 7.51 7.66
C PRO A 203 -13.02 7.89 7.50
N THR A 204 -13.37 9.14 7.77
CA THR A 204 -14.75 9.64 7.58
C THR A 204 -15.23 9.42 6.14
N PHE A 205 -14.38 9.65 5.15
CA PHE A 205 -14.65 9.38 3.74
C PHE A 205 -13.69 8.33 3.22
N TRP A 206 -14.22 7.22 2.75
CA TRP A 206 -13.44 6.16 2.14
C TRP A 206 -14.28 5.38 1.13
N THR A 207 -13.62 4.61 0.29
CA THR A 207 -14.30 3.72 -0.66
C THR A 207 -13.50 2.44 -0.82
N ARG A 208 -14.19 1.33 -1.09
CA ARG A 208 -13.55 0.06 -1.42
C ARG A 208 -12.69 0.18 -2.65
N TYR A 209 -11.56 -0.49 -2.64
CA TYR A 209 -10.65 -0.53 -3.78
C TYR A 209 -11.34 -1.06 -5.04
N GLN A 210 -11.26 -0.30 -6.10
CA GLN A 210 -11.73 -0.65 -7.43
C GLN A 210 -10.62 -0.38 -8.43
N HIS A 211 -9.94 -1.45 -8.85
CA HIS A 211 -8.80 -1.34 -9.78
C HIS A 211 -9.18 -0.62 -11.09
N THR A 212 -10.39 -0.85 -11.59
CA THR A 212 -10.91 -0.28 -12.84
C THR A 212 -11.42 1.16 -12.73
N LEU A 213 -11.46 1.75 -11.52
CA LEU A 213 -11.84 3.16 -11.40
C LEU A 213 -10.79 4.05 -12.07
N PRO A 214 -11.17 4.87 -13.08
CA PRO A 214 -10.22 5.73 -13.79
C PRO A 214 -9.44 6.65 -12.84
N ASN A 215 -8.15 6.82 -13.10
CA ASN A 215 -7.26 7.63 -12.25
C ASN A 215 -7.72 9.10 -12.16
N GLU A 216 -8.31 9.64 -13.23
CA GLU A 216 -8.90 10.98 -13.25
C GLU A 216 -10.07 11.13 -12.28
N GLU A 217 -10.91 10.10 -12.13
CA GLU A 217 -12.03 10.13 -11.18
C GLU A 217 -11.53 10.07 -9.73
N ARG A 218 -10.40 9.39 -9.49
CA ARG A 218 -9.73 9.41 -8.18
C ARG A 218 -9.29 10.84 -7.83
N ILE A 219 -8.62 11.53 -8.74
CA ILE A 219 -8.19 12.94 -8.58
C ILE A 219 -9.39 13.85 -8.36
N LYS A 220 -10.43 13.72 -9.19
CA LYS A 220 -11.65 14.52 -9.08
C LYS A 220 -12.33 14.36 -7.72
N THR A 221 -12.37 13.13 -7.19
CA THR A 221 -12.92 12.86 -5.86
C THR A 221 -12.14 13.58 -4.77
N VAL A 222 -10.81 13.51 -4.80
CA VAL A 222 -9.93 14.22 -3.86
C VAL A 222 -10.16 15.75 -3.91
N LEU A 223 -10.24 16.31 -5.12
CA LEU A 223 -10.50 17.74 -5.30
C LEU A 223 -11.90 18.15 -4.82
N ASN A 224 -12.91 17.27 -4.96
CA ASN A 224 -14.25 17.50 -4.44
C ASN A 224 -14.27 17.50 -2.91
N TRP A 225 -13.55 16.60 -2.26
CA TRP A 225 -13.41 16.62 -0.80
C TRP A 225 -12.78 17.93 -0.31
N LEU A 226 -11.76 18.44 -1.01
CA LEU A 226 -11.12 19.71 -0.66
C LEU A 226 -12.01 20.95 -0.93
N ARG A 227 -13.10 20.83 -1.69
CA ARG A 227 -14.11 21.90 -1.89
C ARG A 227 -15.18 21.95 -0.81
N MET A 228 -15.26 20.96 0.06
CA MET A 228 -16.24 20.94 1.15
C MET A 228 -16.07 22.12 2.11
N PRO A 229 -17.10 22.51 2.86
CA PRO A 229 -16.97 23.47 3.96
C PRO A 229 -15.94 23.03 4.99
N SER A 230 -15.29 23.99 5.68
CA SER A 230 -14.20 23.72 6.64
C SER A 230 -14.58 22.72 7.73
N GLU A 231 -15.85 22.69 8.13
CA GLU A 231 -16.39 21.77 9.13
C GLU A 231 -16.37 20.31 8.69
N GLN A 232 -16.40 20.04 7.39
CA GLN A 232 -16.46 18.70 6.81
C GLN A 232 -15.24 18.36 5.95
N ARG A 233 -14.45 19.38 5.58
CA ARG A 233 -13.29 19.18 4.70
C ARG A 233 -12.24 18.34 5.37
N PRO A 234 -11.82 17.21 4.78
CA PRO A 234 -10.76 16.39 5.35
C PRO A 234 -9.42 17.11 5.35
N HIS A 235 -8.71 17.05 6.47
CA HIS A 235 -7.37 17.61 6.63
C HIS A 235 -6.27 16.66 6.21
N LEU A 236 -6.53 15.35 6.26
CA LEU A 236 -5.68 14.31 5.71
C LEU A 236 -6.44 13.57 4.62
N ILE A 237 -5.87 13.54 3.43
CA ILE A 237 -6.39 12.76 2.30
C ILE A 237 -5.27 11.85 1.80
N THR A 238 -5.55 10.56 1.69
CA THR A 238 -4.67 9.60 1.01
C THR A 238 -5.20 9.31 -0.39
N LEU A 239 -4.29 9.15 -1.36
CA LEU A 239 -4.61 8.85 -2.76
C LEU A 239 -3.61 7.81 -3.28
N TYR A 240 -4.11 6.77 -3.94
CA TYR A 240 -3.29 5.64 -4.42
C TYR A 240 -3.46 5.41 -5.92
N PHE A 241 -2.32 5.14 -6.59
CA PHE A 241 -2.25 4.76 -8.00
C PHE A 241 -1.37 3.52 -8.17
N SER A 242 -1.88 2.51 -8.92
CA SER A 242 -1.17 1.25 -9.21
C SER A 242 -0.48 1.22 -10.58
N VAL A 243 -0.59 2.27 -11.37
CA VAL A 243 -0.23 2.28 -12.81
C VAL A 243 1.21 1.82 -13.09
N LEU A 244 2.15 2.13 -12.19
CA LEU A 244 3.56 1.77 -12.35
C LEU A 244 3.84 0.35 -11.93
N ASP A 245 3.25 -0.10 -10.83
CA ASP A 245 3.37 -1.48 -10.36
C ASP A 245 2.79 -2.46 -11.40
N ASP A 246 1.59 -2.18 -11.91
CA ASP A 246 0.94 -2.96 -12.98
C ASP A 246 1.84 -3.10 -14.22
N ALA A 247 2.41 -1.97 -14.68
CA ALA A 247 3.30 -1.96 -15.84
C ALA A 247 4.64 -2.65 -15.55
N GLY A 248 5.21 -2.40 -14.36
CA GLY A 248 6.44 -3.00 -13.90
C GLY A 248 6.36 -4.51 -13.86
N HIS A 249 5.35 -5.05 -13.20
CA HIS A 249 5.10 -6.48 -13.17
C HIS A 249 4.97 -7.09 -14.57
N ARG A 250 4.16 -6.50 -15.41
CA ARG A 250 3.81 -7.07 -16.71
C ARG A 250 4.95 -6.99 -17.72
N TYR A 251 5.73 -5.92 -17.72
CA TYR A 251 6.69 -5.64 -18.80
C TYR A 251 8.15 -5.52 -18.32
N GLY A 252 8.35 -5.38 -17.02
CA GLY A 252 9.67 -5.09 -16.43
C GLY A 252 9.97 -3.59 -16.32
N PRO A 253 10.92 -3.21 -15.44
CA PRO A 253 11.14 -1.81 -15.04
C PRO A 253 11.64 -0.90 -16.19
N ASP A 254 12.27 -1.47 -17.22
CA ASP A 254 12.93 -0.71 -18.29
C ASP A 254 12.21 -0.84 -19.64
N ALA A 255 11.06 -1.50 -19.68
CA ALA A 255 10.29 -1.69 -20.89
C ALA A 255 9.68 -0.38 -21.39
N PRO A 256 9.49 -0.20 -22.72
CA PRO A 256 8.81 0.98 -23.27
C PRO A 256 7.44 1.23 -22.67
N GLN A 257 6.69 0.18 -22.33
CA GLN A 257 5.38 0.28 -21.68
C GLN A 257 5.49 0.84 -20.26
N THR A 258 6.53 0.48 -19.52
CA THR A 258 6.78 1.04 -18.18
C THR A 258 7.25 2.49 -18.28
N LEU A 259 8.05 2.86 -19.29
CA LEU A 259 8.37 4.26 -19.56
C LEU A 259 7.12 5.09 -19.89
N PHE A 260 6.15 4.49 -20.60
CA PHE A 260 4.85 5.14 -20.84
C PHE A 260 4.08 5.32 -19.53
N ALA A 261 4.01 4.30 -18.69
CA ALA A 261 3.36 4.38 -17.37
C ALA A 261 4.00 5.44 -16.45
N ILE A 262 5.32 5.64 -16.51
CA ILE A 262 6.01 6.72 -15.78
C ILE A 262 5.53 8.09 -16.27
N ARG A 263 5.39 8.29 -17.58
CA ARG A 263 4.84 9.55 -18.13
C ARG A 263 3.37 9.74 -17.76
N GLU A 264 2.58 8.66 -17.72
CA GLU A 264 1.19 8.70 -17.26
C GLU A 264 1.12 9.13 -15.79
N ALA A 265 1.94 8.55 -14.90
CA ALA A 265 2.03 8.96 -13.51
C ALA A 265 2.41 10.44 -13.37
N ASP A 266 3.34 10.92 -14.18
CA ASP A 266 3.73 12.34 -14.22
C ASP A 266 2.57 13.23 -14.65
N ALA A 267 1.82 12.84 -15.67
CA ALA A 267 0.64 13.57 -16.13
C ALA A 267 -0.47 13.60 -15.06
N LEU A 268 -0.70 12.48 -14.35
CA LEU A 268 -1.65 12.44 -13.23
C LEU A 268 -1.25 13.40 -12.11
N LEU A 269 0.03 13.44 -11.75
CA LEU A 269 0.55 14.41 -10.80
C LEU A 269 0.33 15.85 -11.29
N GLY A 270 0.60 16.13 -12.56
CA GLY A 270 0.37 17.44 -13.17
C GLY A 270 -1.10 17.89 -13.08
N ARG A 271 -2.05 16.97 -13.36
CA ARG A 271 -3.49 17.24 -13.21
C ARG A 271 -3.89 17.52 -11.77
N LEU A 272 -3.39 16.72 -10.82
CA LEU A 272 -3.64 16.94 -9.40
C LEU A 272 -3.13 18.30 -8.95
N MET A 273 -1.89 18.65 -9.30
CA MET A 273 -1.29 19.96 -8.97
C MET A 273 -2.11 21.12 -9.54
N ALA A 274 -2.49 21.05 -10.81
CA ALA A 274 -3.33 22.08 -11.45
C ALA A 274 -4.72 22.18 -10.77
N GLY A 275 -5.29 21.04 -10.39
CA GLY A 275 -6.53 20.98 -9.62
C GLY A 275 -6.40 21.66 -8.26
N LEU A 276 -5.34 21.40 -7.52
CA LEU A 276 -5.05 22.02 -6.22
C LEU A 276 -4.85 23.54 -6.36
N ASP A 277 -4.09 23.98 -7.36
CA ASP A 277 -3.87 25.41 -7.63
C ASP A 277 -5.16 26.19 -7.95
N SER A 278 -6.18 25.50 -8.48
CA SER A 278 -7.50 26.08 -8.75
C SER A 278 -8.37 26.28 -7.51
N LEU A 279 -8.02 25.67 -6.38
CA LEU A 279 -8.80 25.76 -5.14
C LEU A 279 -8.45 27.03 -4.34
N PRO A 280 -9.44 27.68 -3.69
CA PRO A 280 -9.17 28.81 -2.79
C PRO A 280 -8.15 28.47 -1.68
N ILE A 281 -8.14 27.22 -1.24
CA ILE A 281 -7.26 26.70 -0.18
C ILE A 281 -5.98 26.05 -0.73
N GLY A 282 -5.77 26.04 -2.05
CA GLY A 282 -4.66 25.31 -2.67
C GLY A 282 -3.30 25.70 -2.10
N ALA A 283 -3.14 26.97 -1.69
CA ALA A 283 -1.92 27.47 -1.06
C ALA A 283 -1.67 26.88 0.34
N ASP A 284 -2.69 26.34 1.01
CA ASP A 284 -2.62 25.79 2.36
C ASP A 284 -2.42 24.26 2.35
N VAL A 285 -2.46 23.65 1.16
CA VAL A 285 -2.32 22.21 1.00
C VAL A 285 -0.85 21.80 0.93
N HIS A 286 -0.49 20.80 1.72
CA HIS A 286 0.78 20.08 1.57
C HIS A 286 0.53 18.89 0.65
N LEU A 287 1.30 18.80 -0.43
CA LEU A 287 1.29 17.67 -1.34
C LEU A 287 2.53 16.83 -1.08
N MET A 288 2.32 15.56 -0.71
CA MET A 288 3.37 14.59 -0.45
C MET A 288 3.23 13.40 -1.37
N ILE A 289 4.32 13.02 -2.01
CA ILE A 289 4.39 11.89 -2.92
C ILE A 289 5.30 10.84 -2.31
N VAL A 290 4.82 9.60 -2.29
CA VAL A 290 5.57 8.43 -1.83
C VAL A 290 5.44 7.30 -2.83
N SER A 291 6.32 6.31 -2.71
CA SER A 291 6.16 4.97 -3.24
C SER A 291 6.56 3.97 -2.17
N ASP A 292 5.94 2.85 -2.18
CA ASP A 292 6.11 1.78 -1.19
C ASP A 292 7.32 0.89 -1.48
N HIS A 293 7.69 0.69 -2.76
CA HIS A 293 8.84 -0.10 -3.20
C HIS A 293 9.24 0.23 -4.64
N GLY A 294 10.33 -0.42 -5.08
CA GLY A 294 10.78 -0.44 -6.46
C GLY A 294 10.31 -1.70 -7.22
N MET A 295 11.07 -2.08 -8.27
CA MET A 295 10.73 -3.18 -9.17
C MET A 295 11.99 -3.77 -9.79
N VAL A 296 12.06 -5.11 -9.93
CA VAL A 296 13.21 -5.87 -10.46
C VAL A 296 12.75 -6.94 -11.43
N ARG A 297 13.50 -7.15 -12.51
CA ARG A 297 13.27 -8.26 -13.45
C ARG A 297 13.46 -9.61 -12.78
N THR A 298 12.63 -10.60 -13.19
CA THR A 298 12.69 -11.99 -12.70
C THR A 298 13.35 -12.89 -13.74
N ASP A 299 14.59 -12.57 -14.11
CA ASP A 299 15.33 -13.22 -15.21
C ASP A 299 16.39 -14.22 -14.77
N ARG A 300 16.59 -14.41 -13.44
CA ARG A 300 17.53 -15.40 -12.90
C ARG A 300 16.88 -16.76 -12.58
N GLY A 301 15.63 -16.92 -12.96
CA GLY A 301 14.89 -18.18 -12.94
C GLY A 301 14.18 -18.48 -11.62
N VAL A 302 13.65 -19.71 -11.55
CA VAL A 302 12.73 -20.17 -10.50
C VAL A 302 13.38 -21.28 -9.68
N ARG A 303 13.14 -21.28 -8.37
CA ARG A 303 13.62 -22.30 -7.44
C ARG A 303 12.42 -23.01 -6.80
N ALA A 304 12.21 -24.30 -7.15
CA ALA A 304 11.18 -25.13 -6.56
C ALA A 304 11.64 -25.69 -5.22
N MET A 305 11.04 -25.22 -4.13
CA MET A 305 11.46 -25.57 -2.75
C MET A 305 11.28 -27.06 -2.43
N ASP A 306 10.26 -27.69 -2.99
CA ASP A 306 9.99 -29.12 -2.79
C ASP A 306 11.07 -30.06 -3.38
N ASN A 307 12.04 -29.53 -4.13
CA ASN A 307 13.20 -30.29 -4.57
C ASN A 307 14.25 -30.47 -3.45
N TYR A 308 14.16 -29.68 -2.39
CA TYR A 308 15.17 -29.61 -1.32
C TYR A 308 14.67 -30.16 0.00
N THR A 309 13.38 -30.02 0.30
CA THR A 309 12.78 -30.52 1.54
C THR A 309 11.38 -31.10 1.30
N ARG A 310 10.91 -31.90 2.26
CA ARG A 310 9.52 -32.36 2.32
C ARG A 310 8.82 -31.66 3.48
N PHE A 311 7.80 -30.91 3.14
CA PHE A 311 6.90 -30.33 4.13
C PHE A 311 5.91 -31.37 4.63
N ALA A 312 5.58 -31.34 5.91
CA ALA A 312 4.49 -32.15 6.44
C ALA A 312 3.13 -31.53 6.09
N ALA A 313 2.08 -32.32 6.11
CA ALA A 313 0.74 -31.83 5.76
C ALA A 313 0.22 -30.76 6.74
N GLU A 314 0.68 -30.82 7.98
CA GLU A 314 0.34 -29.87 9.06
C GLU A 314 1.17 -28.58 9.05
N ASP A 315 2.27 -28.53 8.26
CA ASP A 315 3.06 -27.29 8.10
C ASP A 315 2.31 -26.29 7.21
N VAL A 316 2.33 -25.01 7.60
CA VAL A 316 1.79 -23.96 6.73
C VAL A 316 2.94 -23.31 5.96
N VAL A 317 2.90 -23.42 4.65
CA VAL A 317 3.94 -22.92 3.75
C VAL A 317 3.35 -21.83 2.86
N ILE A 318 3.79 -20.60 3.08
CA ILE A 318 3.41 -19.43 2.28
C ILE A 318 4.57 -19.08 1.36
N VAL A 319 4.35 -19.09 0.06
CA VAL A 319 5.36 -18.72 -0.95
C VAL A 319 4.86 -17.52 -1.74
N ALA A 320 5.50 -16.37 -1.52
CA ALA A 320 5.13 -15.09 -2.14
C ALA A 320 6.13 -14.66 -3.24
N GLY A 321 6.64 -15.62 -3.99
CA GLY A 321 7.56 -15.42 -5.10
C GLY A 321 8.99 -15.08 -4.68
N THR A 322 9.22 -14.01 -3.95
CA THR A 322 10.56 -13.56 -3.52
C THR A 322 10.92 -14.00 -2.10
N ILE A 323 9.90 -14.35 -1.32
CA ILE A 323 10.04 -14.80 0.06
C ILE A 323 9.14 -16.01 0.26
N ALA A 324 9.63 -16.99 1.01
CA ALA A 324 8.81 -18.07 1.52
C ALA A 324 8.88 -18.11 3.05
N GLN A 325 7.74 -18.35 3.67
CA GLN A 325 7.58 -18.45 5.11
C GLN A 325 7.00 -19.82 5.45
N ILE A 326 7.66 -20.54 6.32
CA ILE A 326 7.28 -21.89 6.73
C ILE A 326 6.98 -21.88 8.22
N HIS A 327 5.73 -22.10 8.57
CA HIS A 327 5.30 -22.32 9.95
C HIS A 327 5.34 -23.82 10.22
N VAL A 328 6.32 -24.25 10.99
CA VAL A 328 6.61 -25.66 11.23
C VAL A 328 5.87 -26.12 12.49
N ARG A 329 4.90 -26.99 12.32
CA ARG A 329 4.07 -27.46 13.45
C ARG A 329 4.88 -28.22 14.51
N ASP A 330 5.83 -29.06 14.10
CA ASP A 330 6.75 -29.77 14.99
C ASP A 330 8.07 -28.98 15.12
N PRO A 331 8.35 -28.34 16.25
CA PRO A 331 9.56 -27.54 16.44
C PRO A 331 10.87 -28.30 16.23
N ALA A 332 10.89 -29.62 16.48
CA ALA A 332 12.08 -30.44 16.29
C ALA A 332 12.53 -30.56 14.82
N ARG A 333 11.67 -30.18 13.88
CA ARG A 333 11.95 -30.20 12.44
C ARG A 333 12.51 -28.89 11.90
N ARG A 334 12.46 -27.78 12.65
CA ARG A 334 12.79 -26.42 12.18
C ARG A 334 14.21 -26.33 11.63
N GLU A 335 15.19 -26.74 12.43
CA GLU A 335 16.60 -26.69 12.04
C GLU A 335 16.89 -27.54 10.80
N ARG A 336 16.30 -28.76 10.74
CA ARG A 336 16.44 -29.62 9.58
C ARG A 336 15.87 -28.98 8.31
N ILE A 337 14.66 -28.45 8.37
CA ILE A 337 14.01 -27.76 7.24
C ILE A 337 14.85 -26.55 6.82
N ALA A 338 15.33 -25.75 7.77
CA ALA A 338 16.19 -24.60 7.46
C ALA A 338 17.48 -25.04 6.77
N TYR A 339 18.14 -26.10 7.27
CA TYR A 339 19.34 -26.65 6.63
C TYR A 339 19.05 -27.19 5.22
N GLU A 340 17.99 -27.95 5.02
CA GLU A 340 17.60 -28.46 3.71
C GLU A 340 17.33 -27.32 2.71
N LEU A 341 16.61 -26.28 3.12
CA LEU A 341 16.28 -25.11 2.29
C LEU A 341 17.49 -24.18 2.05
N SER A 342 18.46 -24.14 2.95
CA SER A 342 19.69 -23.34 2.76
C SER A 342 20.54 -23.79 1.57
N ARG A 343 20.26 -24.97 1.01
CA ARG A 343 20.90 -25.53 -0.18
C ARG A 343 20.28 -25.00 -1.49
N ILE A 344 19.21 -24.23 -1.43
CA ILE A 344 18.61 -23.60 -2.61
C ILE A 344 19.59 -22.52 -3.12
N PRO A 345 20.05 -22.62 -4.36
CA PRO A 345 20.98 -21.62 -4.90
C PRO A 345 20.32 -20.25 -5.05
N ASP A 346 21.12 -19.19 -4.90
CA ASP A 346 20.67 -17.80 -5.01
C ASP A 346 19.56 -17.44 -4.02
N THR A 347 19.63 -17.99 -2.80
CA THR A 347 18.73 -17.68 -1.69
C THR A 347 19.46 -17.61 -0.36
N LYS A 348 18.83 -16.99 0.62
CA LYS A 348 19.25 -17.03 2.03
C LYS A 348 18.12 -17.61 2.86
N THR A 349 18.45 -18.57 3.71
CA THR A 349 17.51 -19.21 4.62
C THR A 349 17.86 -18.84 6.06
N PHE A 350 16.84 -18.49 6.83
CA PHE A 350 16.95 -18.10 8.23
C PHE A 350 15.96 -18.88 9.09
N LEU A 351 16.34 -19.22 10.30
CA LEU A 351 15.35 -19.34 11.36
C LEU A 351 14.81 -17.94 11.69
N ARG A 352 13.57 -17.83 12.16
CA ARG A 352 12.97 -16.52 12.50
C ARG A 352 13.85 -15.70 13.43
N ASP A 353 14.43 -16.34 14.45
CA ASP A 353 15.28 -15.68 15.44
C ASP A 353 16.63 -15.21 14.88
N ASP A 354 17.04 -15.72 13.72
CA ASP A 354 18.29 -15.38 13.01
C ASP A 354 18.10 -14.34 11.90
N LEU A 355 16.87 -13.89 11.64
CA LEU A 355 16.63 -12.83 10.66
C LEU A 355 17.44 -11.56 11.01
N PRO A 356 17.88 -10.75 10.04
CA PRO A 356 18.57 -9.50 10.32
C PRO A 356 17.79 -8.59 11.28
N LEU A 357 18.47 -8.07 12.31
CA LEU A 357 17.82 -7.22 13.33
C LEU A 357 17.21 -5.95 12.74
N GLU A 358 17.87 -5.40 11.72
CA GLU A 358 17.42 -4.21 11.00
C GLU A 358 16.10 -4.41 10.26
N TRP A 359 15.66 -5.65 10.01
CA TRP A 359 14.35 -5.91 9.40
C TRP A 359 13.19 -5.76 10.37
N GLN A 360 13.45 -5.78 11.69
CA GLN A 360 12.47 -5.52 12.74
C GLN A 360 11.20 -6.41 12.64
N VAL A 361 11.38 -7.71 12.34
CA VAL A 361 10.26 -8.66 12.14
C VAL A 361 10.34 -9.91 13.00
N ARG A 362 11.47 -10.17 13.69
CA ARG A 362 11.73 -11.42 14.42
C ARG A 362 10.66 -11.75 15.46
N ASP A 363 10.18 -10.73 16.18
CA ASP A 363 9.31 -10.90 17.35
C ASP A 363 7.85 -11.16 16.97
N ASN A 364 7.49 -11.10 15.66
CA ASN A 364 6.13 -11.29 15.24
C ASN A 364 5.86 -12.76 14.85
N PRO A 365 4.89 -13.45 15.51
CA PRO A 365 4.59 -14.84 15.23
C PRO A 365 3.96 -15.09 13.85
N ARG A 366 3.51 -14.04 13.14
CA ARG A 366 3.04 -14.10 11.75
C ARG A 366 4.18 -14.30 10.75
N ILE A 367 5.44 -14.12 11.19
CA ILE A 367 6.62 -14.54 10.44
C ILE A 367 6.85 -16.03 10.65
N GLY A 368 7.10 -16.77 9.57
CA GLY A 368 7.35 -18.20 9.62
C GLY A 368 8.54 -18.60 10.50
N ASP A 369 8.53 -19.80 11.05
CA ASP A 369 9.65 -20.34 11.83
C ASP A 369 10.93 -20.46 11.01
N VAL A 370 10.77 -20.73 9.70
CA VAL A 370 11.84 -20.73 8.70
C VAL A 370 11.46 -19.76 7.58
N VAL A 371 12.37 -18.89 7.21
CA VAL A 371 12.18 -17.88 6.16
C VAL A 371 13.24 -18.05 5.10
N VAL A 372 12.81 -18.18 3.83
CA VAL A 372 13.70 -18.21 2.67
C VAL A 372 13.52 -16.91 1.90
N VAL A 373 14.60 -16.20 1.66
CA VAL A 373 14.63 -14.94 0.91
C VAL A 373 15.43 -15.16 -0.36
N ALA A 374 14.80 -14.92 -1.50
CA ALA A 374 15.47 -15.00 -2.79
C ALA A 374 16.41 -13.83 -3.02
N ASP A 375 17.51 -14.07 -3.72
CA ASP A 375 18.33 -13.00 -4.29
C ASP A 375 17.57 -12.30 -5.43
N GLU A 376 17.97 -11.06 -5.73
CA GLU A 376 17.37 -10.25 -6.79
C GLU A 376 17.28 -11.02 -8.11
N GLY A 377 16.10 -11.01 -8.73
CA GLY A 377 15.83 -11.67 -10.01
C GLY A 377 15.43 -13.16 -9.92
N VAL A 378 15.47 -13.75 -8.73
CA VAL A 378 15.09 -15.15 -8.48
C VAL A 378 13.68 -15.24 -7.91
N LEU A 379 12.93 -16.27 -8.30
CA LEU A 379 11.61 -16.59 -7.74
C LEU A 379 11.62 -17.94 -7.01
N LEU A 380 10.91 -17.99 -5.90
CA LEU A 380 10.59 -19.21 -5.16
C LEU A 380 9.19 -19.68 -5.56
N VAL A 381 9.02 -21.01 -5.69
CA VAL A 381 7.72 -21.65 -5.95
C VAL A 381 7.61 -22.96 -5.19
N ARG A 382 6.39 -23.45 -5.01
CA ARG A 382 6.15 -24.88 -4.73
C ARG A 382 6.27 -25.68 -6.03
N ARG A 383 6.48 -26.99 -5.95
CA ARG A 383 6.66 -27.84 -7.15
C ARG A 383 5.49 -27.76 -8.11
N ASP A 384 4.28 -27.70 -7.56
CA ASP A 384 3.03 -27.75 -8.33
C ASP A 384 2.51 -26.36 -8.70
N ASP A 385 3.19 -25.30 -8.24
CA ASP A 385 2.83 -23.93 -8.60
C ASP A 385 3.39 -23.57 -9.98
N HIS A 386 2.59 -22.88 -10.76
CA HIS A 386 3.07 -22.20 -11.95
C HIS A 386 3.65 -20.85 -11.55
N PRO A 387 4.92 -20.55 -11.91
CA PRO A 387 5.47 -19.24 -11.66
C PRO A 387 4.62 -18.18 -12.35
N SER A 388 4.51 -17.02 -11.72
CA SER A 388 3.86 -15.87 -12.34
C SER A 388 4.46 -15.60 -13.72
N GLN A 389 3.62 -15.25 -14.69
CA GLN A 389 4.06 -14.82 -16.03
C GLN A 389 4.61 -13.37 -16.04
N ASN A 390 4.68 -12.75 -14.87
CA ASN A 390 5.22 -11.42 -14.70
C ASN A 390 6.71 -11.38 -15.09
N GLN A 391 7.11 -10.29 -15.77
CA GLN A 391 8.49 -10.08 -16.21
C GLN A 391 9.36 -9.50 -15.08
N ALA A 392 8.72 -8.97 -14.03
CA ALA A 392 9.39 -8.37 -12.90
C ALA A 392 8.54 -8.50 -11.64
N THR A 393 9.16 -8.31 -10.50
CA THR A 393 8.49 -8.31 -9.19
C THR A 393 9.27 -7.47 -8.17
N HIS A 394 8.70 -7.39 -6.98
CA HIS A 394 9.26 -6.76 -5.79
C HIS A 394 9.08 -7.69 -4.58
N GLY A 395 9.55 -7.29 -3.40
CA GLY A 395 9.41 -8.08 -2.17
C GLY A 395 10.69 -8.77 -1.74
N TYR A 396 11.81 -8.46 -2.37
CA TYR A 396 13.14 -8.86 -1.92
C TYR A 396 13.52 -8.17 -0.60
N ALA A 397 14.72 -8.44 -0.08
CA ALA A 397 15.29 -7.66 1.01
C ALA A 397 15.36 -6.16 0.63
N PRO A 398 15.32 -5.23 1.60
CA PRO A 398 15.54 -3.82 1.31
C PRO A 398 16.92 -3.61 0.67
N MET A 399 16.94 -3.18 -0.59
CA MET A 399 18.13 -2.89 -1.39
C MET A 399 17.83 -1.76 -2.37
N PRO A 400 18.81 -1.09 -2.97
CA PRO A 400 18.55 0.09 -3.81
C PRO A 400 17.51 -0.09 -4.90
N SER A 401 17.45 -1.26 -5.56
CA SER A 401 16.43 -1.58 -6.58
C SER A 401 15.00 -1.66 -6.02
N MET A 402 14.85 -1.79 -4.70
CA MET A 402 13.57 -1.80 -4.00
C MET A 402 13.20 -0.43 -3.41
N HIS A 403 14.07 0.56 -3.48
CA HIS A 403 13.78 1.89 -2.94
C HIS A 403 12.73 2.62 -3.77
N GLY A 404 11.80 3.26 -3.08
CA GLY A 404 10.80 4.16 -3.64
C GLY A 404 11.22 5.63 -3.61
N ILE A 405 10.23 6.52 -3.76
CA ILE A 405 10.43 7.97 -3.79
C ILE A 405 9.77 8.66 -2.60
N PHE A 406 10.31 9.83 -2.22
CA PHE A 406 9.69 10.79 -1.34
C PHE A 406 9.89 12.21 -1.87
N ILE A 407 8.76 12.93 -2.08
CA ILE A 407 8.75 14.35 -2.42
C ILE A 407 7.67 15.02 -1.57
N ALA A 408 7.96 16.20 -1.04
CA ALA A 408 7.00 16.98 -0.25
C ALA A 408 7.04 18.45 -0.66
N SER A 409 5.87 19.09 -0.79
CA SER A 409 5.73 20.51 -1.05
C SER A 409 4.56 21.09 -0.25
N GLY A 410 4.63 22.36 0.10
CA GLY A 410 3.56 23.04 0.83
C GLY A 410 4.09 24.12 1.76
N PRO A 411 3.19 24.80 2.50
CA PRO A 411 3.56 25.99 3.30
C PRO A 411 4.67 25.77 4.31
N ARG A 412 4.71 24.60 4.94
CA ARG A 412 5.73 24.25 5.95
C ARG A 412 6.97 23.57 5.38
N ILE A 413 7.00 23.28 4.08
CA ILE A 413 8.16 22.64 3.45
C ILE A 413 9.14 23.68 2.96
N ILE A 414 10.43 23.46 3.22
CA ILE A 414 11.52 24.30 2.72
C ILE A 414 11.76 23.92 1.25
N PRO A 415 11.61 24.85 0.29
CA PRO A 415 11.83 24.56 -1.12
C PRO A 415 13.31 24.28 -1.41
N HIS A 416 13.58 23.65 -2.55
CA HIS A 416 14.92 23.32 -3.03
C HIS A 416 15.75 22.50 -2.03
N THR A 417 15.08 21.68 -1.18
CA THR A 417 15.75 20.88 -0.18
C THR A 417 15.91 19.44 -0.68
N ARG A 418 17.13 18.92 -0.57
CA ARG A 418 17.42 17.50 -0.81
C ARG A 418 17.98 16.89 0.47
N ILE A 419 17.46 15.72 0.84
CA ILE A 419 17.88 14.98 2.03
C ILE A 419 18.33 13.57 1.64
N PRO A 420 19.20 12.93 2.43
CA PRO A 420 19.58 11.54 2.23
C PRO A 420 18.37 10.60 2.18
N ALA A 421 18.59 9.39 1.69
CA ALA A 421 17.62 8.31 1.78
C ALA A 421 17.24 8.02 3.23
N PHE A 422 15.97 7.72 3.48
CA PHE A 422 15.45 7.43 4.82
C PHE A 422 14.35 6.35 4.77
N GLU A 423 14.10 5.69 5.90
CA GLU A 423 13.10 4.64 6.00
C GLU A 423 11.67 5.20 6.08
N ASN A 424 10.75 4.55 5.41
CA ASN A 424 9.36 5.02 5.23
C ASN A 424 8.57 5.16 6.55
N VAL A 425 8.98 4.50 7.62
CA VAL A 425 8.37 4.62 8.97
C VAL A 425 8.41 6.06 9.52
N HIS A 426 9.33 6.90 9.04
CA HIS A 426 9.46 8.29 9.52
C HIS A 426 8.36 9.22 9.00
N ILE A 427 7.59 8.82 7.98
CA ILE A 427 6.56 9.65 7.34
C ILE A 427 5.42 9.97 8.29
N TYR A 428 4.95 9.00 9.08
CA TYR A 428 3.88 9.23 10.06
C TYR A 428 4.19 10.43 10.99
N ALA A 429 5.41 10.49 11.51
CA ALA A 429 5.81 11.58 12.42
C ALA A 429 5.77 12.95 11.73
N LEU A 430 6.11 13.01 10.43
CA LEU A 430 6.00 14.23 9.62
C LEU A 430 4.54 14.65 9.42
N LEU A 431 3.65 13.70 9.10
CA LEU A 431 2.22 13.95 8.92
C LEU A 431 1.60 14.49 10.21
N ALA A 432 1.87 13.83 11.34
CA ALA A 432 1.39 14.25 12.66
C ALA A 432 1.86 15.67 13.03
N GLU A 433 3.14 15.99 12.80
CA GLU A 433 3.72 17.30 13.04
C GLU A 433 3.06 18.42 12.21
N ILE A 434 2.85 18.18 10.91
CA ILE A 434 2.24 19.17 10.03
C ILE A 434 0.77 19.40 10.41
N LEU A 435 0.03 18.34 10.69
CA LEU A 435 -1.37 18.40 11.13
C LEU A 435 -1.53 18.87 12.57
N GLN A 436 -0.42 18.99 13.31
CA GLN A 436 -0.39 19.35 14.74
C GLN A 436 -1.24 18.38 15.57
N LEU A 437 -1.13 17.09 15.28
CA LEU A 437 -1.71 16.00 16.04
C LEU A 437 -0.71 15.50 17.10
N ARG A 438 -1.23 14.90 18.16
CA ARG A 438 -0.42 14.12 19.09
C ARG A 438 -0.19 12.76 18.45
N PRO A 439 1.06 12.38 18.14
CA PRO A 439 1.34 11.08 17.53
C PRO A 439 1.04 9.96 18.52
N SER A 440 0.74 8.77 18.01
CA SER A 440 0.71 7.55 18.81
C SER A 440 2.06 7.34 19.51
N PRO A 441 2.09 6.95 20.79
CA PRO A 441 3.34 6.72 21.51
C PRO A 441 4.09 5.47 21.03
N SER A 442 3.47 4.63 20.23
CA SER A 442 4.01 3.33 19.83
C SER A 442 4.76 3.34 18.50
N ILE A 443 5.01 4.51 17.89
CA ILE A 443 5.69 4.59 16.59
C ILE A 443 7.21 4.34 16.72
N ASP A 444 7.80 3.78 15.64
CA ASP A 444 9.25 3.67 15.46
C ASP A 444 9.80 4.90 14.72
N GLY A 445 8.93 5.53 13.95
CA GLY A 445 9.24 6.72 13.17
C GLY A 445 9.64 7.91 14.02
N ARG A 446 10.65 8.66 13.57
CA ARG A 446 11.20 9.83 14.25
C ARG A 446 11.13 11.06 13.38
N LEU A 447 10.60 12.15 13.92
CA LEU A 447 10.50 13.42 13.22
C LEU A 447 11.89 14.03 12.90
N ASP A 448 12.90 13.76 13.71
CA ASP A 448 14.24 14.34 13.56
C ASP A 448 14.85 14.07 12.19
N VAL A 449 14.56 12.90 11.61
CA VAL A 449 15.01 12.51 10.27
C VAL A 449 14.48 13.46 9.20
N LEU A 450 13.23 13.92 9.34
CA LEU A 450 12.53 14.79 8.38
C LEU A 450 12.44 16.26 8.84
N ARG A 451 12.95 16.58 10.03
CA ARG A 451 13.01 17.97 10.52
C ARG A 451 13.76 18.93 9.57
N PRO A 452 14.83 18.52 8.88
CA PRO A 452 15.55 19.40 7.94
C PRO A 452 14.70 19.98 6.79
N ILE A 453 13.58 19.34 6.43
CA ILE A 453 12.68 19.83 5.37
C ILE A 453 11.60 20.78 5.89
N LEU A 454 11.48 20.96 7.23
CA LEU A 454 10.39 21.71 7.85
C LEU A 454 10.78 23.12 8.21
N ARG A 455 9.94 24.08 7.84
CA ARG A 455 9.96 25.41 8.43
C ARG A 455 9.44 25.36 9.87
N PRO A 456 10.03 26.11 10.80
CA PRO A 456 9.49 26.26 12.14
C PRO A 456 8.03 26.74 12.12
N LEU A 457 7.25 26.36 13.14
CA LEU A 457 5.93 26.93 13.35
C LEU A 457 6.11 28.42 13.67
N GLN A 458 5.57 29.29 12.83
CA GLN A 458 5.55 30.74 13.13
C GLN A 458 4.63 30.98 14.33
N GLY A 459 5.12 31.68 15.34
CA GLY A 459 4.34 32.09 16.51
C GLY A 459 3.13 32.93 16.11
N ARG A 460 2.03 32.82 16.85
CA ARG A 460 0.76 33.56 16.59
C ARG A 460 0.92 35.08 16.47
N SER A 461 2.01 35.66 17.02
CA SER A 461 2.28 37.12 16.97
C SER A 461 2.75 37.60 15.59
N GLU A 462 3.38 36.76 14.76
CA GLU A 462 3.94 37.16 13.48
C GLU A 462 2.94 37.08 12.31
N ARG A 463 1.81 36.36 12.49
CA ARG A 463 0.80 36.21 11.43
C ARG A 463 0.09 37.52 11.06
N ARG A 464 -0.04 38.47 11.99
CA ARG A 464 -0.71 39.75 11.71
C ARG A 464 0.12 40.70 10.83
N SER A 465 1.45 40.55 10.81
CA SER A 465 2.31 41.37 9.93
C SER A 465 2.53 40.74 8.54
N SER A 466 2.28 39.45 8.38
CA SER A 466 2.48 38.74 7.11
C SER A 466 1.24 38.71 6.21
N ASP A 467 0.05 39.01 6.73
CA ASP A 467 -1.17 39.11 5.90
C ASP A 467 -1.11 40.26 4.87
N ALA A 468 -0.35 41.34 5.15
CA ALA A 468 -0.09 42.39 4.20
C ALA A 468 0.87 41.98 3.07
N THR A 469 1.76 41.01 3.29
CA THR A 469 2.71 40.45 2.31
C THR A 469 2.16 39.27 1.53
N MET A 470 1.04 38.68 1.93
CA MET A 470 0.40 37.56 1.22
C MET A 470 -0.25 37.98 -0.11
N ALA A 471 -0.72 39.21 -0.22
CA ALA A 471 -1.23 39.75 -1.48
C ALA A 471 -0.12 39.82 -2.55
N ASP A 472 1.10 40.17 -2.15
CA ASP A 472 2.29 40.24 -3.03
C ASP A 472 2.82 38.84 -3.40
N ARG A 473 2.71 37.84 -2.52
CA ARG A 473 3.15 36.49 -2.79
C ARG A 473 2.21 35.72 -3.73
N ARG A 474 0.92 36.10 -3.84
CA ARG A 474 0.00 35.56 -4.87
C ARG A 474 0.40 35.99 -6.28
N ALA A 475 1.06 37.14 -6.44
CA ALA A 475 1.55 37.63 -7.73
C ALA A 475 2.87 36.97 -8.17
N ALA A 476 3.65 36.41 -7.24
CA ALA A 476 4.99 35.87 -7.49
C ALA A 476 5.04 34.32 -7.70
N ARG A 477 3.92 33.62 -7.64
CA ARG A 477 3.90 32.19 -8.01
C ARG A 477 3.87 32.03 -9.53
N PRO A 478 4.76 31.22 -10.13
CA PRO A 478 4.64 30.88 -11.54
C PRO A 478 3.30 30.19 -11.75
N LYS A 479 2.42 30.78 -12.56
CA LYS A 479 1.20 30.16 -13.03
C LYS A 479 1.60 28.92 -13.81
N TRP A 480 1.05 27.79 -13.42
CA TRP A 480 1.27 26.52 -14.07
C TRP A 480 0.74 26.62 -15.51
N GLN A 481 1.60 26.90 -16.48
CA GLN A 481 1.21 26.86 -17.89
C GLN A 481 1.27 25.40 -18.38
N TYR A 482 0.13 24.89 -18.79
CA TYR A 482 -0.01 23.63 -19.48
C TYR A 482 0.68 23.76 -20.85
N SER A 483 1.67 22.98 -21.15
CA SER A 483 2.22 22.84 -22.48
C SER A 483 1.63 21.56 -23.06
N ASP A 484 0.61 21.72 -23.91
CA ASP A 484 0.17 20.68 -24.84
C ASP A 484 1.29 20.46 -25.87
N ARG A 485 2.14 19.47 -25.62
CA ARG A 485 2.97 18.83 -26.66
C ARG A 485 3.15 17.36 -26.37
#